data_b51f66c26a3c4f236acfa4d7689b969b
#
_entry.id   b51f66c26a3c4f236acfa4d7689b969b
#
_cell.length_a   1.000
_cell.length_b   1.000
_cell.length_c   1.000
_cell.angle_alpha   90.00
_cell.angle_beta   90.00
_cell.angle_gamma   90.00
#
_symmetry.space_group_name_H-M   'P 1'
#
loop_
_entity.id
_entity.type
_entity.pdbx_description
1 polymer ?
#
loop_
_entity_poly.entity_id
_entity_poly.type
_entity_poly.pdbx_seq_one_letter_code
_entity_poly.pdbx_strand_id
1 'polypeptide(L)'
;DLSPAIKHPGVWNQFEDYIIYMRDPQDALKPEDVLKSDDFFQLLLTETDVKLSDQMKDTIRGNLYQYSKDDYVVIDWNAAYICASTADAQDIADVAEFALCQVLEMRYYDEMLDKKLGLLYKSIQVSKPSIFSNNYSQHAHDAALIYIEISEVIEKIENTLKVIGDFYYAKIFRAASDRFRVKDWQSSVD
;
A
#
# COMPACT_ATOMS: atom_id res chain seq x y z
N ASP A 1 19.61 13.32 8.71
CA ASP A 1 18.58 14.37 8.78
C ASP A 1 18.31 14.92 7.38
N LEU A 2 17.11 14.71 6.84
CA LEU A 2 16.68 15.15 5.52
C LEU A 2 15.96 16.52 5.54
N SER A 3 15.73 17.10 6.73
CA SER A 3 15.00 18.36 6.90
C SER A 3 15.46 19.50 5.97
N PRO A 4 16.78 19.67 5.69
CA PRO A 4 17.23 20.72 4.79
C PRO A 4 16.81 20.53 3.32
N ALA A 5 16.48 19.30 2.92
CA ALA A 5 16.05 18.96 1.56
C ALA A 5 14.53 19.02 1.37
N ILE A 6 13.77 19.21 2.45
CA ILE A 6 12.32 19.20 2.43
C ILE A 6 11.81 20.65 2.56
N LYS A 7 10.98 21.11 1.62
CA LYS A 7 10.45 22.50 1.61
C LYS A 7 9.62 22.83 2.85
N HIS A 8 8.84 21.91 3.36
CA HIS A 8 7.96 22.10 4.51
C HIS A 8 8.04 20.85 5.40
N PRO A 9 9.16 20.66 6.16
CA PRO A 9 9.31 19.48 6.98
C PRO A 9 8.23 19.43 8.07
N GLY A 10 7.57 18.31 8.19
CA GLY A 10 6.56 18.03 9.20
C GLY A 10 6.60 16.57 9.60
N VAL A 11 5.91 16.23 10.67
CA VAL A 11 5.72 14.84 11.11
C VAL A 11 4.24 14.51 10.95
N TRP A 12 3.96 13.49 10.18
CA TRP A 12 2.65 12.87 10.11
C TRP A 12 2.65 11.66 11.05
N ASN A 13 1.65 11.54 11.93
CA ASN A 13 1.64 10.55 13.01
C ASN A 13 0.91 9.25 12.65
N GLN A 14 0.60 9.03 11.39
CA GLN A 14 0.04 7.77 10.93
C GLN A 14 1.19 6.80 10.60
N PHE A 15 0.91 5.52 10.73
CA PHE A 15 1.85 4.46 10.40
C PHE A 15 1.06 3.25 9.88
N GLU A 16 1.74 2.39 9.15
CA GLU A 16 1.31 1.05 8.78
C GLU A 16 2.25 0.05 9.42
N ASP A 17 1.71 -1.05 9.86
CA ASP A 17 2.47 -2.19 10.34
C ASP A 17 2.14 -3.43 9.50
N TYR A 18 3.15 -4.24 9.26
CA TYR A 18 3.03 -5.45 8.46
C TYR A 18 4.03 -6.51 8.96
N ILE A 19 3.57 -7.72 9.19
CA ILE A 19 4.41 -8.78 9.70
C ILE A 19 4.96 -9.61 8.54
N ILE A 20 6.28 -9.80 8.50
CA ILE A 20 6.92 -10.63 7.50
C ILE A 20 7.62 -11.80 8.20
N TYR A 21 7.16 -13.02 7.93
CA TYR A 21 7.77 -14.25 8.39
C TYR A 21 8.71 -14.77 7.32
N MET A 22 10.00 -14.88 7.64
CA MET A 22 11.01 -15.39 6.71
C MET A 22 11.51 -16.75 7.14
N ARG A 23 11.66 -17.66 6.20
CA ARG A 23 12.16 -19.01 6.42
C ARG A 23 13.14 -19.44 5.34
N ASP A 24 14.23 -20.08 5.74
CA ASP A 24 15.15 -20.71 4.79
C ASP A 24 14.48 -21.96 4.19
N PRO A 25 14.59 -22.18 2.86
CA PRO A 25 14.01 -23.35 2.19
C PRO A 25 14.50 -24.70 2.75
N GLN A 26 15.71 -24.75 3.31
CA GLN A 26 16.27 -25.98 3.90
C GLN A 26 15.51 -26.41 5.17
N ASP A 27 14.94 -25.45 5.89
CA ASP A 27 14.23 -25.67 7.14
C ASP A 27 12.70 -25.57 6.96
N ALA A 28 12.22 -25.30 5.76
CA ALA A 28 10.82 -25.02 5.51
C ALA A 28 10.06 -26.29 5.08
N LEU A 29 8.77 -26.30 5.40
CA LEU A 29 7.83 -27.27 4.83
C LEU A 29 7.55 -26.92 3.36
N LYS A 30 7.16 -27.93 2.57
CA LYS A 30 6.70 -27.68 1.21
C LYS A 30 5.43 -26.84 1.19
N PRO A 31 5.21 -26.03 0.14
CA PRO A 31 4.00 -25.17 0.04
C PRO A 31 2.71 -25.94 0.26
N GLU A 32 2.64 -27.16 -0.30
CA GLU A 32 1.43 -28.01 -0.20
C GLU A 32 1.11 -28.45 1.25
N ASP A 33 2.12 -28.59 2.09
CA ASP A 33 1.94 -28.98 3.49
C ASP A 33 1.66 -27.79 4.39
N VAL A 34 2.32 -26.67 4.14
CA VAL A 34 2.07 -25.40 4.83
C VAL A 34 0.63 -24.94 4.59
N LEU A 35 0.16 -24.99 3.34
CA LEU A 35 -1.20 -24.57 2.95
C LEU A 35 -2.31 -25.54 3.38
N LYS A 36 -2.00 -26.61 4.13
CA LYS A 36 -2.98 -27.47 4.81
C LYS A 36 -3.08 -27.17 6.31
N SER A 37 -2.12 -26.47 6.89
CA SER A 37 -2.05 -26.19 8.32
C SER A 37 -2.98 -25.06 8.71
N ASP A 38 -3.87 -25.30 9.64
CA ASP A 38 -4.75 -24.28 10.22
C ASP A 38 -3.92 -23.22 10.97
N ASP A 39 -2.84 -23.62 11.65
CA ASP A 39 -1.94 -22.71 12.35
C ASP A 39 -1.27 -21.72 11.40
N PHE A 40 -0.95 -22.16 10.17
CA PHE A 40 -0.37 -21.29 9.16
C PHE A 40 -1.36 -20.17 8.72
N PHE A 41 -2.61 -20.53 8.50
CA PHE A 41 -3.63 -19.53 8.14
C PHE A 41 -3.88 -18.54 9.28
N GLN A 42 -3.93 -19.04 10.52
CA GLN A 42 -4.07 -18.19 11.71
C GLN A 42 -2.87 -17.24 11.87
N LEU A 43 -1.65 -17.73 11.60
CA LEU A 43 -0.43 -16.93 11.63
C LEU A 43 -0.52 -15.76 10.64
N LEU A 44 -0.91 -16.01 9.38
CA LEU A 44 -1.02 -14.98 8.34
C LEU A 44 -2.12 -13.95 8.61
N LEU A 45 -3.23 -14.39 9.19
CA LEU A 45 -4.33 -13.48 9.54
C LEU A 45 -4.14 -12.79 10.90
N THR A 46 -3.08 -13.18 11.65
CA THR A 46 -2.86 -12.73 13.03
C THR A 46 -4.04 -13.03 13.97
N GLU A 47 -4.78 -14.11 13.67
CA GLU A 47 -5.97 -14.55 14.39
C GLU A 47 -5.68 -15.89 15.09
N THR A 48 -5.84 -15.96 16.42
CA THR A 48 -5.49 -17.16 17.19
C THR A 48 -6.69 -18.05 17.55
N ASP A 49 -7.89 -17.47 17.65
CA ASP A 49 -9.05 -18.15 18.23
C ASP A 49 -10.20 -18.38 17.22
N VAL A 50 -10.00 -18.01 15.96
CA VAL A 50 -11.04 -18.11 14.93
C VAL A 50 -10.85 -19.37 14.09
N LYS A 51 -11.89 -20.18 13.99
CA LYS A 51 -11.92 -21.31 13.07
C LYS A 51 -12.27 -20.81 11.67
N LEU A 52 -11.25 -20.76 10.80
CA LEU A 52 -11.41 -20.22 9.45
C LEU A 52 -12.29 -21.09 8.56
N SER A 53 -13.11 -20.45 7.73
CA SER A 53 -13.88 -21.15 6.70
C SER A 53 -12.98 -21.65 5.58
N ASP A 54 -13.43 -22.70 4.86
CA ASP A 54 -12.69 -23.21 3.70
C ASP A 54 -12.55 -22.14 2.60
N GLN A 55 -13.57 -21.30 2.42
CA GLN A 55 -13.50 -20.17 1.48
C GLN A 55 -12.38 -19.19 1.81
N MET A 56 -12.15 -18.86 3.10
CA MET A 56 -11.07 -18.00 3.52
C MET A 56 -9.71 -18.67 3.28
N LYS A 57 -9.59 -19.96 3.62
CA LYS A 57 -8.37 -20.73 3.35
C LYS A 57 -8.05 -20.80 1.86
N ASP A 58 -9.07 -20.97 1.00
CA ASP A 58 -8.89 -20.98 -0.46
C ASP A 58 -8.45 -19.61 -0.98
N THR A 59 -8.96 -18.53 -0.42
CA THR A 59 -8.50 -17.17 -0.73
C THR A 59 -7.01 -17.02 -0.43
N ILE A 60 -6.55 -17.46 0.75
CA ILE A 60 -5.13 -17.39 1.12
C ILE A 60 -4.29 -18.31 0.23
N ARG A 61 -4.77 -19.50 -0.10
CA ARG A 61 -4.07 -20.41 -1.06
C ARG A 61 -3.87 -19.76 -2.42
N GLY A 62 -4.84 -18.95 -2.87
CA GLY A 62 -4.75 -18.19 -4.11
C GLY A 62 -3.68 -17.09 -4.10
N ASN A 63 -3.15 -16.74 -2.92
CA ASN A 63 -2.12 -15.71 -2.73
C ASN A 63 -0.71 -16.30 -2.67
N LEU A 64 -0.54 -17.53 -3.11
CA LEU A 64 0.77 -18.19 -3.24
C LEU A 64 1.45 -17.77 -4.54
N TYR A 65 2.68 -17.34 -4.43
CA TYR A 65 3.57 -16.99 -5.54
C TYR A 65 4.86 -17.78 -5.44
N GLN A 66 5.29 -18.38 -6.54
CA GLN A 66 6.53 -19.16 -6.65
C GLN A 66 7.30 -18.70 -7.88
N TYR A 67 8.63 -18.66 -7.74
CA TYR A 67 9.56 -18.48 -8.85
C TYR A 67 10.25 -19.81 -9.19
N SER A 68 10.74 -20.51 -8.17
CA SER A 68 11.37 -21.81 -8.30
C SER A 68 10.57 -22.91 -7.56
N LYS A 69 11.12 -24.13 -7.49
CA LYS A 69 10.48 -25.24 -6.76
C LYS A 69 10.64 -25.12 -5.23
N ASP A 70 11.70 -24.45 -4.82
CA ASP A 70 12.15 -24.41 -3.43
C ASP A 70 11.83 -23.06 -2.74
N ASP A 71 11.36 -22.08 -3.50
CA ASP A 71 10.91 -20.81 -2.96
C ASP A 71 9.40 -20.65 -3.08
N TYR A 72 8.80 -19.91 -2.16
CA TYR A 72 7.42 -19.47 -2.26
C TYR A 72 7.13 -18.30 -1.33
N VAL A 73 6.15 -17.50 -1.71
CA VAL A 73 5.66 -16.37 -0.94
C VAL A 73 4.15 -16.46 -0.84
N VAL A 74 3.62 -16.25 0.34
CA VAL A 74 2.17 -16.06 0.55
C VAL A 74 1.97 -14.66 1.13
N ILE A 75 1.18 -13.85 0.44
CA ILE A 75 0.94 -12.44 0.82
C ILE A 75 -0.52 -12.28 1.17
N ASP A 76 -0.80 -11.79 2.37
CA ASP A 76 -2.14 -11.42 2.79
C ASP A 76 -2.15 -10.03 3.42
N TRP A 77 -3.30 -9.61 3.91
CA TRP A 77 -3.55 -8.27 4.43
C TRP A 77 -2.64 -7.88 5.63
N ASN A 78 -2.49 -8.76 6.60
CA ASN A 78 -1.76 -8.46 7.85
C ASN A 78 -0.33 -8.96 7.85
N ALA A 79 -0.03 -9.97 7.04
CA ALA A 79 1.28 -10.61 7.05
C ALA A 79 1.64 -11.24 5.71
N ALA A 80 2.95 -11.43 5.48
CA ALA A 80 3.49 -12.30 4.46
C ALA A 80 4.32 -13.43 5.08
N TYR A 81 4.32 -14.57 4.42
CA TYR A 81 5.25 -15.65 4.69
C TYR A 81 6.14 -15.84 3.47
N ILE A 82 7.44 -15.69 3.66
CA ILE A 82 8.46 -15.79 2.62
C ILE A 82 9.35 -16.98 2.94
N CYS A 83 9.37 -17.96 2.05
CA CYS A 83 10.32 -19.06 2.04
C CYS A 83 11.24 -18.88 0.84
N ALA A 84 12.44 -18.42 1.07
CA ALA A 84 13.44 -18.14 0.03
C ALA A 84 14.84 -18.08 0.66
N SER A 85 15.88 -18.01 -0.17
CA SER A 85 17.22 -17.73 0.33
C SER A 85 17.24 -16.40 1.11
N THR A 86 18.15 -16.22 2.04
CA THR A 86 18.19 -15.00 2.86
C THR A 86 18.25 -13.72 2.03
N ALA A 87 18.98 -13.73 0.91
CA ALA A 87 19.08 -12.57 0.03
C ALA A 87 17.76 -12.32 -0.70
N ASP A 88 17.17 -13.35 -1.33
CA ASP A 88 15.92 -13.22 -2.06
C ASP A 88 14.74 -12.87 -1.11
N ALA A 89 14.74 -13.41 0.12
CA ALA A 89 13.73 -13.12 1.13
C ALA A 89 13.77 -11.63 1.53
N GLN A 90 14.96 -11.04 1.65
CA GLN A 90 15.10 -9.62 1.93
C GLN A 90 14.59 -8.77 0.75
N ASP A 91 14.98 -9.10 -0.47
CA ASP A 91 14.51 -8.37 -1.66
C ASP A 91 12.97 -8.42 -1.80
N ILE A 92 12.36 -9.57 -1.49
CA ILE A 92 10.89 -9.72 -1.48
C ILE A 92 10.26 -8.86 -0.36
N ALA A 93 10.88 -8.84 0.83
CA ALA A 93 10.42 -8.03 1.94
C ALA A 93 10.49 -6.54 1.62
N ASP A 94 11.58 -6.08 0.99
CA ASP A 94 11.76 -4.69 0.57
C ASP A 94 10.70 -4.28 -0.47
N VAL A 95 10.33 -5.19 -1.36
CA VAL A 95 9.23 -4.97 -2.32
C VAL A 95 7.88 -4.85 -1.62
N ALA A 96 7.61 -5.67 -0.60
CA ALA A 96 6.39 -5.57 0.19
C ALA A 96 6.34 -4.27 1.03
N GLU A 97 7.46 -3.90 1.66
CA GLU A 97 7.60 -2.63 2.37
C GLU A 97 7.35 -1.44 1.43
N PHE A 98 7.90 -1.49 0.22
CA PHE A 98 7.68 -0.45 -0.77
C PHE A 98 6.19 -0.32 -1.15
N ALA A 99 5.47 -1.43 -1.33
CA ALA A 99 4.02 -1.40 -1.57
C ALA A 99 3.27 -0.80 -0.37
N LEU A 100 3.70 -1.10 0.85
CA LEU A 100 3.11 -0.54 2.07
C LEU A 100 3.35 0.98 2.20
N CYS A 101 4.55 1.44 1.81
CA CYS A 101 4.85 2.87 1.73
C CYS A 101 3.91 3.61 0.77
N GLN A 102 3.50 2.97 -0.34
CA GLN A 102 2.53 3.56 -1.26
C GLN A 102 1.14 3.74 -0.61
N VAL A 103 0.69 2.78 0.22
CA VAL A 103 -0.55 2.92 0.98
C VAL A 103 -0.46 4.12 1.93
N LEU A 104 0.64 4.24 2.65
CA LEU A 104 0.86 5.32 3.60
C LEU A 104 0.88 6.68 2.90
N GLU A 105 1.54 6.75 1.74
CA GLU A 105 1.56 7.95 0.90
C GLU A 105 0.16 8.33 0.41
N MET A 106 -0.65 7.37 -0.06
CA MET A 106 -2.02 7.60 -0.48
C MET A 106 -2.90 8.12 0.66
N ARG A 107 -2.81 7.53 1.84
CA ARG A 107 -3.53 8.02 3.03
C ARG A 107 -3.16 9.46 3.41
N TYR A 108 -1.88 9.81 3.28
CA TYR A 108 -1.43 11.18 3.51
C TYR A 108 -2.09 12.15 2.55
N TYR A 109 -2.16 11.81 1.26
CA TYR A 109 -2.79 12.67 0.27
C TYR A 109 -4.29 12.76 0.44
N ASP A 110 -4.98 11.67 0.76
CA ASP A 110 -6.40 11.64 1.06
C ASP A 110 -6.74 12.59 2.23
N GLU A 111 -6.02 12.48 3.34
CA GLU A 111 -6.19 13.38 4.49
C GLU A 111 -5.86 14.86 4.15
N MET A 112 -4.84 15.09 3.35
CA MET A 112 -4.47 16.44 2.89
C MET A 112 -5.57 17.05 2.02
N LEU A 113 -6.13 16.26 1.11
CA LEU A 113 -7.25 16.64 0.25
C LEU A 113 -8.49 17.02 1.06
N ASP A 114 -8.90 16.15 1.95
CA ASP A 114 -10.05 16.39 2.81
C ASP A 114 -9.92 17.72 3.58
N LYS A 115 -8.73 17.99 4.10
CA LYS A 115 -8.46 19.27 4.78
C LYS A 115 -8.55 20.46 3.84
N LYS A 116 -7.93 20.38 2.64
CA LYS A 116 -7.93 21.47 1.67
C LYS A 116 -9.32 21.71 1.11
N LEU A 117 -10.06 20.66 0.74
CA LEU A 117 -11.44 20.76 0.26
C LEU A 117 -12.37 21.31 1.37
N GLY A 118 -12.20 20.89 2.61
CA GLY A 118 -12.94 21.41 3.73
C GLY A 118 -12.75 22.93 3.94
N LEU A 119 -11.53 23.42 3.75
CA LEU A 119 -11.24 24.86 3.78
C LEU A 119 -11.87 25.59 2.61
N LEU A 120 -11.80 25.03 1.40
CA LEU A 120 -12.42 25.56 0.20
C LEU A 120 -13.94 25.70 0.37
N TYR A 121 -14.63 24.65 0.82
CA TYR A 121 -16.08 24.70 1.08
C TYR A 121 -16.46 25.77 2.11
N LYS A 122 -15.72 25.87 3.22
CA LYS A 122 -15.95 26.91 4.22
C LYS A 122 -15.79 28.31 3.64
N SER A 123 -14.77 28.55 2.81
CA SER A 123 -14.52 29.83 2.20
C SER A 123 -15.63 30.23 1.21
N ILE A 124 -16.14 29.26 0.45
CA ILE A 124 -17.28 29.50 -0.48
C ILE A 124 -18.56 29.82 0.29
N GLN A 125 -18.84 29.14 1.41
CA GLN A 125 -20.04 29.38 2.22
C GLN A 125 -20.04 30.76 2.90
N VAL A 126 -18.88 31.23 3.34
CA VAL A 126 -18.74 32.54 4.01
C VAL A 126 -18.74 33.72 3.01
N SER A 127 -18.38 33.47 1.77
CA SER A 127 -18.34 34.49 0.73
C SER A 127 -19.78 34.80 0.28
N LYS A 128 -20.31 36.00 0.60
CA LYS A 128 -21.56 36.47 0.00
C LYS A 128 -21.41 36.43 -1.52
N PRO A 129 -22.45 36.02 -2.28
CA PRO A 129 -22.37 35.90 -3.74
C PRO A 129 -22.22 37.30 -4.36
N SER A 130 -21.00 37.74 -4.46
CA SER A 130 -20.63 38.92 -5.29
C SER A 130 -19.99 38.38 -6.56
N ILE A 131 -20.67 38.54 -7.66
CA ILE A 131 -20.26 38.07 -9.01
C ILE A 131 -18.91 38.63 -9.45
N PHE A 132 -18.36 39.60 -8.74
CA PHE A 132 -17.08 40.27 -8.99
C PHE A 132 -16.02 40.04 -7.90
N SER A 133 -16.17 39.02 -7.02
CA SER A 133 -15.17 38.85 -6.00
C SER A 133 -13.96 38.06 -6.52
N ASN A 134 -12.78 38.64 -6.36
CA ASN A 134 -11.48 38.05 -6.67
C ASN A 134 -11.24 36.67 -5.97
N ASN A 135 -12.09 36.38 -4.98
CA ASN A 135 -12.05 35.13 -4.18
C ASN A 135 -12.40 33.88 -5.01
N TYR A 136 -13.30 33.97 -5.99
CA TYR A 136 -13.64 32.83 -6.86
C TYR A 136 -12.47 32.37 -7.72
N SER A 137 -11.71 33.35 -8.25
CA SER A 137 -10.49 33.04 -9.01
C SER A 137 -9.42 32.38 -8.15
N GLN A 138 -9.28 32.84 -6.91
CA GLN A 138 -8.33 32.24 -5.95
C GLN A 138 -8.72 30.80 -5.59
N HIS A 139 -9.99 30.55 -5.28
CA HIS A 139 -10.46 29.19 -4.95
C HIS A 139 -10.37 28.21 -6.12
N ALA A 140 -10.66 28.68 -7.34
CA ALA A 140 -10.47 27.89 -8.54
C ALA A 140 -8.99 27.57 -8.80
N HIS A 141 -8.12 28.54 -8.55
CA HIS A 141 -6.67 28.34 -8.64
C HIS A 141 -6.17 27.33 -7.61
N ASP A 142 -6.59 27.44 -6.35
CA ASP A 142 -6.21 26.53 -5.26
C ASP A 142 -6.68 25.09 -5.56
N ALA A 143 -7.92 24.93 -6.06
CA ALA A 143 -8.43 23.63 -6.50
C ALA A 143 -7.63 23.03 -7.67
N ALA A 144 -7.26 23.86 -8.65
CA ALA A 144 -6.45 23.40 -9.77
C ALA A 144 -5.04 22.95 -9.34
N LEU A 145 -4.42 23.65 -8.38
CA LEU A 145 -3.12 23.23 -7.82
C LEU A 145 -3.22 21.89 -7.10
N ILE A 146 -4.27 21.69 -6.30
CA ILE A 146 -4.52 20.41 -5.63
C ILE A 146 -4.65 19.29 -6.66
N TYR A 147 -5.44 19.50 -7.71
CA TYR A 147 -5.62 18.51 -8.78
C TYR A 147 -4.30 18.14 -9.47
N ILE A 148 -3.44 19.12 -9.74
CA ILE A 148 -2.12 18.90 -10.34
C ILE A 148 -1.23 18.07 -9.39
N GLU A 149 -1.15 18.44 -8.10
CA GLU A 149 -0.36 17.72 -7.10
C GLU A 149 -0.79 16.24 -7.03
N ILE A 150 -2.09 15.96 -7.04
CA ILE A 150 -2.62 14.60 -7.01
C ILE A 150 -2.26 13.83 -8.28
N SER A 151 -2.47 14.43 -9.44
CA SER A 151 -2.17 13.79 -10.72
C SER A 151 -0.69 13.41 -10.83
N GLU A 152 0.23 14.24 -10.31
CA GLU A 152 1.66 13.92 -10.24
C GLU A 152 1.96 12.73 -9.35
N VAL A 153 1.25 12.58 -8.23
CA VAL A 153 1.43 11.46 -7.30
C VAL A 153 0.94 10.17 -7.93
N ILE A 154 -0.26 10.19 -8.52
CA ILE A 154 -0.82 9.01 -9.22
C ILE A 154 0.13 8.56 -10.33
N GLU A 155 0.64 9.48 -11.13
CA GLU A 155 1.60 9.18 -12.20
C GLU A 155 2.89 8.55 -11.63
N LYS A 156 3.40 9.02 -10.50
CA LYS A 156 4.58 8.44 -9.84
C LYS A 156 4.34 7.02 -9.42
N ILE A 157 3.17 6.72 -8.84
CA ILE A 157 2.80 5.36 -8.41
C ILE A 157 2.69 4.42 -9.61
N GLU A 158 2.03 4.83 -10.67
CA GLU A 158 1.93 4.04 -11.90
C GLU A 158 3.31 3.79 -12.53
N ASN A 159 4.20 4.78 -12.47
CA ASN A 159 5.56 4.67 -12.99
C ASN A 159 6.47 3.78 -12.12
N THR A 160 6.16 3.61 -10.85
CA THR A 160 6.92 2.77 -9.92
C THR A 160 7.03 1.33 -10.41
N LEU A 161 5.98 0.76 -10.98
CA LEU A 161 6.01 -0.58 -11.59
C LEU A 161 7.03 -0.72 -12.72
N LYS A 162 7.39 0.37 -13.39
CA LYS A 162 8.40 0.37 -14.46
C LYS A 162 9.84 0.32 -13.94
N VAL A 163 10.04 0.67 -12.66
CA VAL A 163 11.35 0.68 -12.02
C VAL A 163 11.77 -0.70 -11.54
N ILE A 164 10.80 -1.58 -11.24
CA ILE A 164 11.07 -2.96 -10.85
C ILE A 164 11.42 -3.75 -12.12
N GLY A 165 12.72 -3.87 -12.41
CA GLY A 165 13.23 -4.48 -13.63
C GLY A 165 13.03 -6.00 -13.72
N ASP A 166 12.75 -6.69 -12.61
CA ASP A 166 12.51 -8.11 -12.54
C ASP A 166 11.01 -8.43 -12.56
N PHE A 167 10.65 -9.38 -13.44
CA PHE A 167 9.25 -9.79 -13.61
C PHE A 167 8.64 -10.42 -12.35
N TYR A 168 9.43 -11.18 -11.58
CA TYR A 168 8.95 -11.82 -10.36
C TYR A 168 8.68 -10.80 -9.27
N TYR A 169 9.61 -9.90 -9.01
CA TYR A 169 9.42 -8.81 -8.03
C TYR A 169 8.28 -7.87 -8.43
N ALA A 170 8.10 -7.59 -9.71
CA ALA A 170 6.95 -6.85 -10.21
C ALA A 170 5.62 -7.57 -9.93
N LYS A 171 5.60 -8.91 -10.00
CA LYS A 171 4.44 -9.73 -9.64
C LYS A 171 4.16 -9.68 -8.14
N ILE A 172 5.20 -9.77 -7.29
CA ILE A 172 5.11 -9.64 -5.83
C ILE A 172 4.58 -8.24 -5.45
N PHE A 173 5.13 -7.18 -6.05
CA PHE A 173 4.66 -5.82 -5.81
C PHE A 173 3.17 -5.66 -6.14
N ARG A 174 2.71 -6.17 -7.30
CA ARG A 174 1.29 -6.13 -7.66
C ARG A 174 0.43 -6.89 -6.66
N ALA A 175 0.89 -8.07 -6.25
CA ALA A 175 0.19 -8.87 -5.25
C ALA A 175 0.05 -8.14 -3.91
N ALA A 176 1.12 -7.55 -3.41
CA ALA A 176 1.12 -6.74 -2.19
C ALA A 176 0.20 -5.51 -2.34
N SER A 177 0.33 -4.77 -3.44
CA SER A 177 -0.49 -3.59 -3.73
C SER A 177 -2.00 -3.92 -3.80
N ASP A 178 -2.37 -5.04 -4.41
CA ASP A 178 -3.77 -5.49 -4.48
C ASP A 178 -4.27 -5.91 -3.08
N ARG A 179 -3.44 -6.55 -2.24
CA ARG A 179 -3.80 -6.91 -0.85
C ARG A 179 -3.93 -5.69 0.04
N PHE A 180 -3.03 -4.74 -0.07
CA PHE A 180 -3.07 -3.49 0.68
C PHE A 180 -4.11 -2.50 0.15
N ARG A 181 -4.84 -2.86 -0.92
CA ARG A 181 -5.90 -2.06 -1.52
C ARG A 181 -5.42 -0.68 -1.98
N VAL A 182 -4.19 -0.59 -2.50
CA VAL A 182 -3.59 0.66 -2.98
C VAL A 182 -4.50 1.34 -4.02
N LYS A 183 -5.12 0.56 -4.91
CA LYS A 183 -6.04 1.09 -5.94
C LYS A 183 -7.32 1.69 -5.36
N ASP A 184 -7.81 1.16 -4.23
CA ASP A 184 -9.02 1.71 -3.60
C ASP A 184 -8.72 3.08 -3.00
N TRP A 185 -7.53 3.25 -2.40
CA TRP A 185 -7.06 4.54 -1.94
C TRP A 185 -6.78 5.51 -3.10
N GLN A 186 -6.20 5.04 -4.18
CA GLN A 186 -6.01 5.83 -5.40
C GLN A 186 -7.35 6.35 -5.93
N SER A 187 -8.39 5.50 -5.99
CA SER A 187 -9.72 5.89 -6.44
C SER A 187 -10.45 6.86 -5.51
N SER A 188 -10.06 6.96 -4.23
CA SER A 188 -10.65 7.95 -3.31
C SER A 188 -10.00 9.33 -3.47
N VAL A 189 -8.79 9.37 -4.04
CA VAL A 189 -8.02 10.60 -4.29
C VAL A 189 -8.31 11.18 -5.68
N ASP A 190 -8.73 10.35 -6.67
CA ASP A 190 -9.18 10.75 -8.00
C ASP A 190 -10.56 11.44 -7.97
#